data_72191be0a186c2eb79084b523e71a518
#
_entry.id   72191be0a186c2eb79084b523e71a518
#
_cell.length_a   1.000
_cell.length_b   1.000
_cell.length_c   1.000
_cell.angle_alpha   90.00
_cell.angle_beta   90.00
_cell.angle_gamma   90.00
#
_symmetry.space_group_name_H-M   'P 1'
#
loop_
_entity.id
_entity.type
_entity.pdbx_description
1 polymer ?
#
loop_
_entity_poly.entity_id
_entity_poly.type
_entity_poly.pdbx_seq_one_letter_code
_entity_poly.pdbx_strand_id
1 'polypeptide(L)'
;HERLVGSEMCIRDSKYTVFIHEDSLYAPHLDYLVYERNMSQYVVFGFHEDSVSIQTGEKEFSVRRTKKSATINSSLWGAIMEEHLPYALAAEMEDIYQWTVDFFGIQKGDNFTVIYDERFIDDSISAGIGRIWGAKFCQGGKEYYAIPFRQGGKIQYWEYDGGSLRKQMLKAPLKYTRISSKFTYARKHPIYKVYRPHTGVDYAAPKGTPVHAVADGVVTFKGWGGGGGNTLKIKHAGNLMTGYLHLSGYAKGISKGSRVSQGQLIGYVGSTGASTGPHLDYRIWKNGTPINPLKIPQEPAEPISKENRATFEFVRDRIVAELNGEVKEGERITQLDSLVIPQPAAPVAAK
;
A
#
# COMPACT_ATOMS: atom_id res chain seq x y z
N HIS A 1 46.66 -25.89 -9.54
CA HIS A 1 45.92 -24.76 -8.93
C HIS A 1 44.54 -24.72 -9.54
N GLU A 2 43.57 -25.24 -8.82
CA GLU A 2 42.13 -25.11 -9.15
C GLU A 2 41.72 -23.65 -9.03
N ARG A 3 41.14 -23.10 -10.07
CA ARG A 3 40.66 -21.71 -10.09
C ARG A 3 39.20 -21.68 -10.46
N LEU A 4 38.38 -21.19 -9.55
CA LEU A 4 36.99 -20.87 -9.82
C LEU A 4 36.95 -19.51 -10.52
N VAL A 5 36.39 -19.46 -11.72
CA VAL A 5 36.22 -18.20 -12.47
C VAL A 5 34.73 -17.89 -12.54
N GLY A 6 34.35 -16.70 -11.99
CA GLY A 6 32.98 -16.19 -12.08
C GLY A 6 32.84 -15.27 -13.30
N SER A 7 31.82 -15.47 -14.09
CA SER A 7 31.43 -14.61 -15.20
C SER A 7 29.97 -14.16 -15.05
N GLU A 8 29.71 -12.87 -15.18
CA GLU A 8 28.36 -12.31 -15.13
C GLU A 8 27.77 -12.21 -16.54
N MET A 9 26.51 -12.59 -16.69
CA MET A 9 25.77 -12.55 -17.94
C MET A 9 24.34 -12.06 -17.69
N CYS A 10 23.84 -11.13 -18.51
CA CYS A 10 22.47 -10.63 -18.42
C CYS A 10 21.66 -11.11 -19.62
N ILE A 11 20.55 -11.76 -19.38
CA ILE A 11 19.59 -12.17 -20.41
C ILE A 11 18.22 -11.59 -20.03
N ARG A 12 17.67 -10.70 -20.86
CA ARG A 12 16.36 -10.05 -20.65
C ARG A 12 16.24 -9.42 -19.25
N ASP A 13 17.20 -8.56 -18.88
CA ASP A 13 17.26 -7.83 -17.60
C ASP A 13 17.46 -8.73 -16.35
N SER A 14 17.67 -10.03 -16.54
CA SER A 14 17.98 -10.96 -15.45
C SER A 14 19.49 -11.15 -15.33
N LYS A 15 20.00 -11.05 -14.11
CA LYS A 15 21.42 -11.21 -13.81
C LYS A 15 21.73 -12.68 -13.49
N TYR A 16 22.71 -13.23 -14.19
CA TYR A 16 23.23 -14.58 -13.97
C TYR A 16 24.73 -14.51 -13.69
N THR A 17 25.18 -15.29 -12.73
CA THR A 17 26.60 -15.49 -12.46
C THR A 17 26.91 -16.98 -12.62
N VAL A 18 27.89 -17.29 -13.43
CA VAL A 18 28.36 -18.68 -13.64
C VAL A 18 29.71 -18.88 -12.97
N PHE A 19 29.88 -19.99 -12.29
CA PHE A 19 31.12 -20.41 -11.70
C PHE A 19 31.61 -21.69 -12.43
N ILE A 20 32.76 -21.59 -13.03
CA ILE A 20 33.34 -22.64 -13.86
C ILE A 20 34.64 -23.12 -13.20
N HIS A 21 34.78 -24.43 -13.14
CA HIS A 21 36.02 -25.07 -12.74
C HIS A 21 36.95 -25.21 -13.96
N GLU A 22 38.12 -24.62 -13.86
CA GLU A 22 39.18 -24.79 -14.88
C GLU A 22 40.34 -25.59 -14.28
N ASP A 23 40.47 -26.83 -14.74
CA ASP A 23 41.65 -27.63 -14.50
C ASP A 23 42.49 -27.70 -15.80
N SER A 24 43.79 -27.59 -15.66
CA SER A 24 44.74 -27.60 -16.79
C SER A 24 44.73 -28.91 -17.63
N LEU A 25 44.05 -29.94 -17.14
CA LEU A 25 43.99 -31.27 -17.77
C LEU A 25 42.63 -31.64 -18.36
N TYR A 26 41.55 -30.89 -18.02
CA TYR A 26 40.17 -31.19 -18.42
C TYR A 26 39.48 -29.99 -19.02
N ALA A 27 38.43 -30.21 -19.81
CA ALA A 27 37.60 -29.14 -20.33
C ALA A 27 36.92 -28.39 -19.19
N PRO A 28 36.75 -27.06 -19.31
CA PRO A 28 36.02 -26.27 -18.30
C PRO A 28 34.61 -26.82 -18.07
N HIS A 29 34.23 -26.96 -16.80
CA HIS A 29 32.93 -27.47 -16.43
C HIS A 29 32.18 -26.54 -15.48
N LEU A 30 30.86 -26.42 -15.64
CA LEU A 30 30.03 -25.55 -14.88
C LEU A 30 29.70 -26.15 -13.50
N ASP A 31 30.17 -25.55 -12.42
CA ASP A 31 29.89 -25.99 -11.06
C ASP A 31 28.61 -25.35 -10.51
N TYR A 32 28.44 -24.03 -10.71
CA TYR A 32 27.30 -23.30 -10.19
C TYR A 32 26.78 -22.26 -11.18
N LEU A 33 25.45 -22.12 -11.21
CA LEU A 33 24.75 -21.01 -11.83
C LEU A 33 23.94 -20.29 -10.75
N VAL A 34 24.21 -19.01 -10.54
CA VAL A 34 23.44 -18.17 -9.64
C VAL A 34 22.52 -17.29 -10.47
N TYR A 35 21.24 -17.43 -10.26
CA TYR A 35 20.20 -16.60 -10.86
C TYR A 35 19.66 -15.59 -9.85
N GLU A 36 19.85 -14.30 -10.09
CA GLU A 36 19.26 -13.24 -9.28
C GLU A 36 17.81 -12.99 -9.73
N ARG A 37 16.87 -13.47 -8.93
CA ARG A 37 15.42 -13.34 -9.19
C ARG A 37 14.95 -11.89 -9.05
N ASN A 38 15.52 -11.18 -8.09
CA ASN A 38 15.37 -9.75 -7.84
C ASN A 38 16.60 -9.24 -7.06
N MET A 39 16.58 -8.01 -6.59
CA MET A 39 17.73 -7.40 -5.90
C MET A 39 18.17 -8.16 -4.64
N SER A 40 17.26 -8.88 -3.98
CA SER A 40 17.53 -9.57 -2.71
C SER A 40 17.52 -11.09 -2.81
N GLN A 41 16.73 -11.65 -3.72
CA GLN A 41 16.51 -13.09 -3.80
C GLN A 41 17.29 -13.70 -4.96
N TYR A 42 17.99 -14.79 -4.69
CA TYR A 42 18.74 -15.54 -5.67
C TYR A 42 18.48 -17.05 -5.57
N VAL A 43 18.74 -17.74 -6.66
CA VAL A 43 18.68 -19.20 -6.75
C VAL A 43 20.04 -19.69 -7.21
N VAL A 44 20.61 -20.64 -6.49
CA VAL A 44 21.85 -21.31 -6.83
C VAL A 44 21.51 -22.69 -7.40
N PHE A 45 21.95 -22.94 -8.60
CA PHE A 45 21.96 -24.28 -9.22
C PHE A 45 23.38 -24.83 -9.11
N GLY A 46 23.55 -25.91 -8.37
CA GLY A 46 24.83 -26.65 -8.29
C GLY A 46 24.78 -27.85 -9.22
N PHE A 47 25.73 -27.95 -10.11
CA PHE A 47 25.83 -29.03 -11.09
C PHE A 47 26.84 -30.07 -10.57
N HIS A 48 26.39 -31.29 -10.39
CA HIS A 48 27.19 -32.45 -9.99
C HIS A 48 27.10 -33.49 -11.09
N GLU A 49 28.01 -34.43 -11.13
CA GLU A 49 28.13 -35.44 -12.23
C GLU A 49 26.78 -36.06 -12.63
N ASP A 50 25.95 -36.44 -11.65
CA ASP A 50 24.67 -37.14 -11.89
C ASP A 50 23.44 -36.37 -11.34
N SER A 51 23.60 -35.16 -10.84
CA SER A 51 22.49 -34.42 -10.18
C SER A 51 22.65 -32.92 -10.26
N VAL A 52 21.51 -32.21 -10.11
CA VAL A 52 21.47 -30.75 -9.97
C VAL A 52 20.85 -30.42 -8.61
N SER A 53 21.59 -29.71 -7.78
CA SER A 53 21.07 -29.16 -6.53
C SER A 53 20.47 -27.78 -6.77
N ILE A 54 19.38 -27.43 -6.06
CA ILE A 54 18.74 -26.12 -6.15
C ILE A 54 18.61 -25.56 -4.74
N GLN A 55 19.19 -24.39 -4.52
CA GLN A 55 19.10 -23.66 -3.26
C GLN A 55 18.61 -22.25 -3.52
N THR A 56 17.74 -21.75 -2.65
CA THR A 56 17.28 -20.34 -2.66
C THR A 56 17.91 -19.60 -1.50
N GLY A 57 18.35 -18.37 -1.76
CA GLY A 57 18.93 -17.53 -0.72
C GLY A 57 18.40 -16.10 -0.81
N GLU A 58 18.60 -15.38 0.26
CA GLU A 58 18.33 -13.93 0.31
C GLU A 58 19.61 -13.22 0.76
N LYS A 59 19.93 -12.10 0.09
CA LYS A 59 21.05 -11.23 0.49
C LYS A 59 20.67 -10.52 1.78
N GLU A 60 21.59 -10.39 2.69
CA GLU A 60 21.41 -9.62 3.91
C GLU A 60 21.29 -8.13 3.60
N PHE A 61 20.44 -7.45 4.34
CA PHE A 61 20.24 -6.01 4.23
C PHE A 61 20.86 -5.31 5.43
N SER A 62 21.62 -4.27 5.17
CA SER A 62 21.82 -3.23 6.18
C SER A 62 20.68 -2.22 6.11
N VAL A 63 20.28 -1.68 7.26
CA VAL A 63 19.20 -0.71 7.38
C VAL A 63 19.77 0.58 7.95
N ARG A 64 19.56 1.68 7.23
CA ARG A 64 19.98 3.02 7.69
C ARG A 64 18.78 3.92 7.83
N ARG A 65 18.58 4.47 9.01
CA ARG A 65 17.55 5.50 9.23
C ARG A 65 18.06 6.83 8.64
N THR A 66 17.26 7.41 7.78
CA THR A 66 17.61 8.60 7.02
C THR A 66 16.50 9.64 7.17
N LYS A 67 16.89 10.90 7.38
CA LYS A 67 16.00 12.07 7.29
C LYS A 67 16.25 12.80 5.99
N LYS A 68 15.23 13.07 5.21
CA LYS A 68 15.29 13.80 3.96
C LYS A 68 14.19 14.86 3.92
N SER A 69 14.50 15.97 3.27
CA SER A 69 13.56 17.06 2.99
C SER A 69 13.68 17.44 1.54
N ALA A 70 12.56 17.80 0.93
CA ALA A 70 12.52 18.29 -0.44
C ALA A 70 11.50 19.42 -0.59
N THR A 71 11.81 20.40 -1.42
CA THR A 71 10.87 21.43 -1.86
C THR A 71 10.30 21.04 -3.20
N ILE A 72 8.99 21.17 -3.34
CA ILE A 72 8.27 20.75 -4.54
C ILE A 72 8.25 21.90 -5.55
N ASN A 73 8.78 21.65 -6.74
CA ASN A 73 8.78 22.60 -7.86
C ASN A 73 7.64 22.31 -8.86
N SER A 74 7.20 21.07 -8.98
CA SER A 74 6.17 20.64 -9.94
C SER A 74 5.18 19.63 -9.35
N SER A 75 5.67 18.54 -8.77
CA SER A 75 4.88 17.47 -8.17
C SER A 75 5.70 16.76 -7.08
N LEU A 76 5.03 15.99 -6.22
CA LEU A 76 5.74 15.14 -5.23
C LEU A 76 6.73 14.20 -5.93
N TRP A 77 6.31 13.56 -7.01
CA TRP A 77 7.17 12.69 -7.82
C TRP A 77 8.38 13.43 -8.38
N GLY A 78 8.15 14.64 -8.93
CA GLY A 78 9.24 15.50 -9.44
C GLY A 78 10.27 15.82 -8.36
N ALA A 79 9.82 16.20 -7.17
CA ALA A 79 10.71 16.51 -6.05
C ALA A 79 11.52 15.29 -5.59
N ILE A 80 10.92 14.10 -5.58
CA ILE A 80 11.62 12.84 -5.25
C ILE A 80 12.69 12.52 -6.28
N MET A 81 12.44 12.75 -7.56
CA MET A 81 13.40 12.55 -8.63
C MET A 81 14.55 13.57 -8.58
N GLU A 82 14.24 14.85 -8.36
CA GLU A 82 15.23 15.94 -8.26
C GLU A 82 16.20 15.71 -7.10
N GLU A 83 15.70 15.21 -5.97
CA GLU A 83 16.50 14.93 -4.77
C GLU A 83 17.09 13.50 -4.73
N HIS A 84 16.98 12.75 -5.82
CA HIS A 84 17.48 11.36 -5.94
C HIS A 84 16.98 10.44 -4.80
N LEU A 85 15.74 10.63 -4.36
CA LEU A 85 15.14 9.80 -3.33
C LEU A 85 14.57 8.49 -3.91
N PRO A 86 14.42 7.44 -3.09
CA PRO A 86 13.82 6.19 -3.54
C PRO A 86 12.40 6.39 -4.09
N TYR A 87 12.11 5.87 -5.26
CA TYR A 87 10.78 6.00 -5.91
C TYR A 87 9.62 5.51 -5.06
N ALA A 88 9.83 4.44 -4.29
CA ALA A 88 8.82 3.91 -3.38
C ALA A 88 8.35 4.95 -2.34
N LEU A 89 9.17 5.95 -2.03
CA LEU A 89 8.84 6.99 -1.06
C LEU A 89 7.64 7.83 -1.51
N ALA A 90 7.50 8.12 -2.82
CA ALA A 90 6.34 8.85 -3.33
C ALA A 90 5.03 8.09 -3.05
N ALA A 91 5.01 6.79 -3.35
CA ALA A 91 3.82 5.96 -3.15
C ALA A 91 3.45 5.84 -1.66
N GLU A 92 4.44 5.66 -0.78
CA GLU A 92 4.22 5.61 0.67
C GLU A 92 3.72 6.96 1.22
N MET A 93 4.28 8.08 0.75
CA MET A 93 3.82 9.41 1.15
C MET A 93 2.39 9.68 0.65
N GLU A 94 2.07 9.29 -0.59
CA GLU A 94 0.71 9.36 -1.12
C GLU A 94 -0.25 8.52 -0.28
N ASP A 95 0.12 7.29 0.10
CA ASP A 95 -0.73 6.41 0.92
C ASP A 95 -0.95 6.98 2.33
N ILE A 96 0.08 7.55 2.95
CA ILE A 96 -0.03 8.16 4.28
C ILE A 96 -0.94 9.37 4.25
N TYR A 97 -0.77 10.26 3.28
CA TYR A 97 -1.41 11.56 3.24
C TYR A 97 -2.64 11.65 2.32
N GLN A 98 -3.05 10.57 1.65
CA GLN A 98 -4.12 10.54 0.65
C GLN A 98 -5.44 11.19 1.09
N TRP A 99 -5.64 11.42 2.39
CA TRP A 99 -6.86 11.96 2.98
C TRP A 99 -6.70 13.38 3.52
N THR A 100 -5.48 13.87 3.64
CA THR A 100 -5.18 15.15 4.30
C THR A 100 -4.51 16.13 3.35
N VAL A 101 -3.68 15.66 2.45
CA VAL A 101 -2.99 16.47 1.43
C VAL A 101 -3.70 16.34 0.09
N ASP A 102 -3.97 17.46 -0.56
CA ASP A 102 -4.46 17.48 -1.94
C ASP A 102 -3.29 17.42 -2.93
N PHE A 103 -2.89 16.22 -3.31
CA PHE A 103 -1.78 16.02 -4.24
C PHE A 103 -1.99 16.60 -5.65
N PHE A 104 -3.25 16.91 -6.02
CA PHE A 104 -3.56 17.63 -7.25
C PHE A 104 -3.46 19.15 -7.11
N GLY A 105 -3.55 19.65 -5.87
CA GLY A 105 -3.43 21.07 -5.52
C GLY A 105 -2.05 21.49 -5.03
N ILE A 106 -1.03 20.63 -5.18
CA ILE A 106 0.36 20.94 -4.82
C ILE A 106 0.85 22.14 -5.65
N GLN A 107 1.48 23.09 -4.97
CA GLN A 107 2.04 24.28 -5.57
C GLN A 107 3.55 24.33 -5.40
N LYS A 108 4.20 25.10 -6.27
CA LYS A 108 5.63 25.40 -6.13
C LYS A 108 5.91 26.07 -4.80
N GLY A 109 6.87 25.52 -4.05
CA GLY A 109 7.23 25.96 -2.70
C GLY A 109 6.63 25.12 -1.58
N ASP A 110 5.64 24.27 -1.85
CA ASP A 110 5.25 23.22 -0.91
C ASP A 110 6.46 22.31 -0.65
N ASN A 111 6.51 21.69 0.50
CA ASN A 111 7.66 20.88 0.87
C ASN A 111 7.27 19.72 1.79
N PHE A 112 8.18 18.76 1.92
CA PHE A 112 8.04 17.69 2.89
C PHE A 112 9.36 17.38 3.58
N THR A 113 9.27 16.81 4.77
CA THR A 113 10.37 16.18 5.50
C THR A 113 9.92 14.81 5.93
N VAL A 114 10.78 13.80 5.75
CA VAL A 114 10.45 12.41 6.08
C VAL A 114 11.64 11.72 6.74
N ILE A 115 11.36 10.90 7.75
CA ILE A 115 12.30 10.00 8.41
C ILE A 115 11.90 8.59 8.04
N TYR A 116 12.80 7.84 7.41
CA TYR A 116 12.51 6.48 6.95
C TYR A 116 13.74 5.59 7.05
N ASP A 117 13.52 4.29 7.08
CA ASP A 117 14.56 3.29 6.96
C ASP A 117 14.81 3.00 5.48
N GLU A 118 16.05 3.14 5.03
CA GLU A 118 16.49 2.71 3.72
C GLU A 118 17.28 1.40 3.85
N ARG A 119 17.00 0.45 2.97
CA ARG A 119 17.66 -0.86 2.94
C ARG A 119 18.77 -0.85 1.92
N PHE A 120 19.91 -1.40 2.28
CA PHE A 120 21.06 -1.51 1.40
C PHE A 120 21.54 -2.95 1.30
N ILE A 121 21.92 -3.36 0.10
CA ILE A 121 22.67 -4.57 -0.17
C ILE A 121 24.13 -4.15 -0.33
N ASP A 122 25.05 -4.92 0.26
CA ASP A 122 26.48 -4.65 0.24
C ASP A 122 26.83 -3.20 0.68
N ASP A 123 26.04 -2.69 1.64
CA ASP A 123 26.15 -1.34 2.22
C ASP A 123 26.10 -0.15 1.24
N SER A 124 25.90 -0.39 -0.05
CA SER A 124 26.00 0.64 -1.09
C SER A 124 24.82 0.67 -2.05
N ILE A 125 24.16 -0.44 -2.32
CA ILE A 125 23.09 -0.53 -3.31
C ILE A 125 21.75 -0.39 -2.60
N SER A 126 21.01 0.70 -2.85
CA SER A 126 19.67 0.89 -2.28
C SER A 126 18.72 -0.19 -2.79
N ALA A 127 18.19 -0.99 -1.87
CA ALA A 127 17.20 -2.04 -2.11
C ALA A 127 15.78 -1.60 -1.78
N GLY A 128 15.56 -0.29 -1.73
CA GLY A 128 14.26 0.33 -1.46
C GLY A 128 14.11 0.79 -0.01
N ILE A 129 12.89 1.21 0.32
CA ILE A 129 12.59 1.75 1.64
C ILE A 129 12.01 0.66 2.56
N GLY A 130 12.29 0.81 3.84
CA GLY A 130 11.66 0.04 4.90
C GLY A 130 10.46 0.79 5.46
N ARG A 131 10.54 1.16 6.74
CA ARG A 131 9.48 1.86 7.44
C ARG A 131 9.65 3.37 7.36
N ILE A 132 8.52 4.10 7.30
CA ILE A 132 8.48 5.53 7.59
C ILE A 132 8.25 5.73 9.09
N TRP A 133 9.19 6.44 9.73
CA TRP A 133 9.21 6.74 11.17
C TRP A 133 8.51 8.05 11.52
N GLY A 134 8.23 8.85 10.54
CA GLY A 134 7.51 10.09 10.65
C GLY A 134 7.65 10.93 9.41
N ALA A 135 6.66 11.76 9.15
CA ALA A 135 6.72 12.69 8.05
C ALA A 135 6.00 13.99 8.40
N LYS A 136 6.43 15.07 7.76
CA LYS A 136 5.79 16.36 7.77
C LYS A 136 5.62 16.82 6.32
N PHE A 137 4.41 17.19 5.94
CA PHE A 137 4.08 17.77 4.64
C PHE A 137 3.57 19.19 4.84
N CYS A 138 4.13 20.16 4.13
CA CYS A 138 3.67 21.54 4.17
C CYS A 138 3.02 21.88 2.82
N GLN A 139 1.73 22.18 2.82
CA GLN A 139 0.97 22.58 1.64
C GLN A 139 0.27 23.90 1.89
N GLY A 140 0.55 24.90 1.06
CA GLY A 140 -0.04 26.24 1.21
C GLY A 140 0.21 26.88 2.57
N GLY A 141 1.35 26.61 3.20
CA GLY A 141 1.73 27.08 4.53
C GLY A 141 1.11 26.32 5.69
N LYS A 142 0.26 25.31 5.43
CA LYS A 142 -0.29 24.43 6.46
C LYS A 142 0.56 23.17 6.59
N GLU A 143 0.92 22.83 7.83
CA GLU A 143 1.69 21.63 8.16
C GLU A 143 0.77 20.46 8.49
N TYR A 144 1.10 19.28 7.92
CA TYR A 144 0.44 17.99 8.16
C TYR A 144 1.49 17.01 8.65
N TYR A 145 1.34 16.54 9.87
CA TYR A 145 2.25 15.57 10.48
C TYR A 145 1.71 14.17 10.31
N ALA A 146 2.61 13.21 10.12
CA ALA A 146 2.31 11.78 10.12
C ALA A 146 3.16 11.10 11.18
N ILE A 147 2.56 10.81 12.33
CA ILE A 147 3.21 10.20 13.48
C ILE A 147 2.80 8.74 13.56
N PRO A 148 3.70 7.76 13.34
CA PRO A 148 3.37 6.35 13.48
C PRO A 148 3.18 6.00 14.95
N PHE A 149 2.08 5.33 15.25
CA PHE A 149 1.81 4.84 16.59
C PHE A 149 0.92 3.59 16.54
N ARG A 150 1.13 2.69 17.50
CA ARG A 150 0.36 1.45 17.61
C ARG A 150 -0.88 1.62 18.46
N GLN A 151 -2.05 1.45 17.84
CA GLN A 151 -3.33 1.36 18.53
C GLN A 151 -4.13 0.19 17.96
N GLY A 152 -4.79 -0.57 18.81
CA GLY A 152 -5.61 -1.72 18.37
C GLY A 152 -4.79 -2.84 17.68
N GLY A 153 -3.51 -3.00 18.04
CA GLY A 153 -2.62 -4.02 17.47
C GLY A 153 -2.02 -3.67 16.11
N LYS A 154 -2.41 -2.55 15.50
CA LYS A 154 -1.92 -2.09 14.19
C LYS A 154 -1.16 -0.77 14.35
N ILE A 155 -0.08 -0.60 13.56
CA ILE A 155 0.59 0.68 13.41
C ILE A 155 -0.18 1.47 12.35
N GLN A 156 -0.53 2.71 12.71
CA GLN A 156 -1.20 3.68 11.83
C GLN A 156 -0.49 5.02 11.99
N TYR A 157 -0.80 5.96 11.10
CA TYR A 157 -0.28 7.31 11.17
C TYR A 157 -1.34 8.26 11.73
N TRP A 158 -0.91 9.17 12.58
CA TRP A 158 -1.75 10.07 13.34
C TRP A 158 -1.29 11.51 13.10
N GLU A 159 -2.23 12.45 13.11
CA GLU A 159 -1.93 13.88 13.06
C GLU A 159 -1.28 14.35 14.38
N TYR A 160 -0.75 15.56 14.37
CA TYR A 160 -0.07 16.14 15.54
C TYR A 160 -0.95 16.15 16.80
N ASP A 161 -2.24 16.42 16.66
CA ASP A 161 -3.22 16.46 17.74
C ASP A 161 -3.72 15.07 18.19
N GLY A 162 -3.29 13.99 17.51
CA GLY A 162 -3.74 12.63 17.74
C GLY A 162 -5.00 12.27 16.98
N GLY A 163 -5.43 13.10 16.04
CA GLY A 163 -6.43 12.75 15.03
C GLY A 163 -5.88 11.67 14.09
N SER A 164 -6.74 10.78 13.60
CA SER A 164 -6.30 9.78 12.60
C SER A 164 -6.12 10.42 11.24
N LEU A 165 -4.97 10.19 10.61
CA LEU A 165 -4.76 10.52 9.18
C LEU A 165 -5.66 9.69 8.26
N ARG A 166 -6.15 8.55 8.71
CA ARG A 166 -7.11 7.76 7.96
C ARG A 166 -8.52 8.34 8.12
N LYS A 167 -9.28 8.37 7.04
CA LYS A 167 -10.72 8.61 7.10
C LYS A 167 -11.45 7.30 7.41
N GLN A 168 -12.63 7.40 8.00
CA GLN A 168 -13.47 6.23 8.29
C GLN A 168 -13.80 5.43 7.03
N MET A 169 -13.95 6.11 5.90
CA MET A 169 -14.23 5.49 4.60
C MET A 169 -13.43 6.12 3.48
N LEU A 170 -13.00 5.32 2.51
CA LEU A 170 -12.43 5.80 1.26
C LEU A 170 -13.45 6.61 0.47
N LYS A 171 -13.02 7.69 -0.13
CA LYS A 171 -13.87 8.56 -0.99
C LYS A 171 -14.41 7.82 -2.20
N ALA A 172 -13.65 6.88 -2.75
CA ALA A 172 -14.03 5.99 -3.84
C ALA A 172 -13.35 4.63 -3.68
N PRO A 173 -14.00 3.52 -4.11
CA PRO A 173 -13.44 2.17 -4.00
C PRO A 173 -12.43 1.79 -5.08
N LEU A 174 -12.13 2.68 -6.02
CA LEU A 174 -11.25 2.42 -7.17
C LEU A 174 -10.74 3.72 -7.79
N LYS A 175 -9.68 3.62 -8.61
CA LYS A 175 -9.32 4.68 -9.56
C LYS A 175 -10.30 4.63 -10.75
N TYR A 176 -10.91 5.75 -11.09
CA TYR A 176 -11.94 5.83 -12.13
C TYR A 176 -11.68 6.99 -13.11
N THR A 177 -12.19 6.86 -14.33
CA THR A 177 -12.08 7.91 -15.34
C THR A 177 -13.09 9.03 -15.10
N ARG A 178 -14.34 8.66 -14.77
CA ARG A 178 -15.45 9.60 -14.52
C ARG A 178 -16.59 8.93 -13.77
N ILE A 179 -17.44 9.73 -13.14
CA ILE A 179 -18.74 9.28 -12.64
C ILE A 179 -19.71 9.29 -13.81
N SER A 180 -20.16 8.11 -14.24
CA SER A 180 -21.08 7.96 -15.37
C SER A 180 -22.55 8.11 -14.96
N SER A 181 -22.89 7.82 -13.70
CA SER A 181 -24.22 8.05 -13.14
C SER A 181 -24.15 8.38 -11.64
N LYS A 182 -24.87 9.41 -11.25
CA LYS A 182 -24.98 9.84 -9.83
C LYS A 182 -26.15 9.15 -9.15
N PHE A 183 -26.13 9.17 -7.81
CA PHE A 183 -27.24 8.74 -6.97
C PHE A 183 -28.50 9.60 -7.24
N THR A 184 -29.64 8.93 -7.45
CA THR A 184 -30.93 9.59 -7.65
C THR A 184 -32.06 8.64 -7.32
N TYR A 185 -33.19 9.19 -6.83
CA TYR A 185 -34.42 8.40 -6.59
C TYR A 185 -35.27 8.21 -7.86
N ALA A 186 -35.02 9.01 -8.92
CA ALA A 186 -35.78 8.92 -10.17
C ALA A 186 -34.87 9.20 -11.38
N ARG A 187 -34.57 8.15 -12.18
CA ARG A 187 -33.97 8.30 -13.52
C ARG A 187 -34.59 7.31 -14.49
N LYS A 188 -34.59 7.65 -15.80
CA LYS A 188 -34.94 6.69 -16.84
C LYS A 188 -33.85 5.63 -16.95
N HIS A 189 -34.20 4.38 -16.66
CA HIS A 189 -33.22 3.29 -16.69
C HIS A 189 -32.73 3.05 -18.13
N PRO A 190 -31.42 2.98 -18.39
CA PRO A 190 -30.88 2.90 -19.75
C PRO A 190 -31.33 1.63 -20.50
N ILE A 191 -31.49 0.50 -19.81
CA ILE A 191 -31.89 -0.78 -20.41
C ILE A 191 -33.42 -0.93 -20.39
N TYR A 192 -34.04 -0.81 -19.21
CA TYR A 192 -35.49 -1.07 -19.06
C TYR A 192 -36.39 0.08 -19.52
N LYS A 193 -35.83 1.27 -19.81
CA LYS A 193 -36.53 2.47 -20.30
C LYS A 193 -37.66 3.00 -19.40
N VAL A 194 -37.77 2.49 -18.19
CA VAL A 194 -38.70 2.95 -17.15
C VAL A 194 -38.00 3.82 -16.10
N TYR A 195 -38.76 4.68 -15.42
CA TYR A 195 -38.20 5.47 -14.33
C TYR A 195 -37.96 4.57 -13.11
N ARG A 196 -36.72 4.53 -12.64
CA ARG A 196 -36.32 3.76 -11.46
C ARG A 196 -35.31 4.54 -10.62
N PRO A 197 -35.27 4.33 -9.30
CA PRO A 197 -34.19 4.86 -8.48
C PRO A 197 -32.87 4.23 -8.86
N HIS A 198 -31.83 5.03 -8.87
CA HIS A 198 -30.43 4.57 -8.87
C HIS A 198 -29.81 4.92 -7.54
N THR A 199 -29.86 3.98 -6.58
CA THR A 199 -29.39 4.17 -5.21
C THR A 199 -27.91 3.85 -5.03
N GLY A 200 -27.11 4.19 -6.04
CA GLY A 200 -25.66 4.03 -6.10
C GLY A 200 -24.99 5.14 -6.89
N VAL A 201 -23.70 5.00 -7.11
CA VAL A 201 -22.87 5.82 -7.99
C VAL A 201 -22.15 4.90 -8.94
N ASP A 202 -22.29 5.16 -10.25
CA ASP A 202 -21.59 4.39 -11.28
C ASP A 202 -20.26 5.05 -11.61
N TYR A 203 -19.16 4.35 -11.30
CA TYR A 203 -17.80 4.76 -11.63
C TYR A 203 -17.36 4.05 -12.92
N ALA A 204 -17.20 4.81 -14.01
CA ALA A 204 -16.67 4.28 -15.26
C ALA A 204 -15.18 4.00 -15.13
N ALA A 205 -14.80 2.76 -15.38
CA ALA A 205 -13.41 2.30 -15.37
C ALA A 205 -13.26 1.08 -16.29
N PRO A 206 -12.07 0.81 -16.84
CA PRO A 206 -11.80 -0.37 -17.66
C PRO A 206 -12.13 -1.67 -16.92
N LYS A 207 -12.56 -2.71 -17.66
CA LYS A 207 -12.73 -4.06 -17.10
C LYS A 207 -11.40 -4.54 -16.52
N GLY A 208 -11.44 -5.13 -15.32
CA GLY A 208 -10.25 -5.58 -14.62
C GLY A 208 -9.62 -4.55 -13.67
N THR A 209 -10.09 -3.28 -13.68
CA THR A 209 -9.62 -2.27 -12.71
C THR A 209 -9.82 -2.80 -11.28
N PRO A 210 -8.81 -2.74 -10.40
CA PRO A 210 -8.89 -3.17 -9.02
C PRO A 210 -9.96 -2.39 -8.24
N VAL A 211 -10.75 -3.12 -7.44
CA VAL A 211 -11.76 -2.58 -6.53
C VAL A 211 -11.36 -2.89 -5.10
N HIS A 212 -11.39 -1.89 -4.23
CA HIS A 212 -10.92 -1.98 -2.86
C HIS A 212 -12.05 -1.77 -1.85
N ALA A 213 -11.94 -2.39 -0.69
CA ALA A 213 -12.85 -2.16 0.42
C ALA A 213 -12.69 -0.71 0.92
N VAL A 214 -13.79 0.03 1.01
CA VAL A 214 -13.75 1.46 1.41
C VAL A 214 -13.54 1.67 2.91
N ALA A 215 -13.76 0.64 3.73
CA ALA A 215 -13.55 0.65 5.18
C ALA A 215 -13.32 -0.78 5.66
N ASP A 216 -12.81 -0.91 6.90
CA ASP A 216 -12.72 -2.20 7.58
C ASP A 216 -14.12 -2.80 7.72
N GLY A 217 -14.26 -4.13 7.56
CA GLY A 217 -15.56 -4.75 7.66
C GLY A 217 -15.57 -6.26 7.49
N VAL A 218 -16.78 -6.81 7.38
CA VAL A 218 -17.01 -8.25 7.17
C VAL A 218 -17.87 -8.45 5.93
N VAL A 219 -17.45 -9.34 5.05
CA VAL A 219 -18.19 -9.70 3.83
C VAL A 219 -19.47 -10.41 4.23
N THR A 220 -20.63 -9.84 3.90
CA THR A 220 -21.96 -10.40 4.19
C THR A 220 -22.57 -11.13 3.00
N PHE A 221 -22.18 -10.74 1.78
CA PHE A 221 -22.67 -11.36 0.55
C PHE A 221 -21.56 -11.40 -0.51
N LYS A 222 -21.45 -12.50 -1.20
CA LYS A 222 -20.63 -12.70 -2.40
C LYS A 222 -21.37 -13.65 -3.33
N GLY A 223 -21.68 -13.22 -4.54
CA GLY A 223 -22.39 -14.04 -5.51
C GLY A 223 -23.16 -13.24 -6.55
N TRP A 224 -24.06 -13.91 -7.27
CA TRP A 224 -24.91 -13.29 -8.26
C TRP A 224 -26.05 -12.50 -7.61
N GLY A 225 -26.08 -11.19 -7.81
CA GLY A 225 -27.06 -10.24 -7.25
C GLY A 225 -28.17 -9.83 -8.21
N GLY A 226 -28.66 -10.74 -9.06
CA GLY A 226 -29.69 -10.44 -10.07
C GLY A 226 -29.19 -9.41 -11.07
N GLY A 227 -29.90 -8.29 -11.22
CA GLY A 227 -29.48 -7.19 -12.12
C GLY A 227 -28.11 -6.60 -11.79
N GLY A 228 -27.63 -6.73 -10.55
CA GLY A 228 -26.30 -6.29 -10.15
C GLY A 228 -25.16 -7.21 -10.60
N GLY A 229 -25.46 -8.36 -11.22
CA GLY A 229 -24.44 -9.33 -11.64
C GLY A 229 -23.61 -9.85 -10.47
N ASN A 230 -22.32 -10.07 -10.66
CA ASN A 230 -21.41 -10.42 -9.59
C ASN A 230 -21.32 -9.29 -8.59
N THR A 231 -21.79 -9.56 -7.39
CA THR A 231 -21.98 -8.59 -6.32
C THR A 231 -21.23 -9.00 -5.06
N LEU A 232 -20.59 -8.03 -4.42
CA LEU A 232 -20.03 -8.17 -3.09
C LEU A 232 -20.69 -7.15 -2.16
N LYS A 233 -21.03 -7.57 -0.91
CA LYS A 233 -21.50 -6.65 0.13
C LYS A 233 -20.67 -6.80 1.39
N ILE A 234 -20.32 -5.67 2.01
CA ILE A 234 -19.49 -5.61 3.22
C ILE A 234 -20.25 -4.82 4.27
N LYS A 235 -20.34 -5.38 5.48
CA LYS A 235 -20.87 -4.70 6.67
C LYS A 235 -19.70 -4.06 7.42
N HIS A 236 -19.85 -2.78 7.75
CA HIS A 236 -18.89 -1.96 8.49
C HIS A 236 -19.41 -1.60 9.88
N ALA A 237 -18.58 -0.91 10.66
CA ALA A 237 -19.01 -0.29 11.91
C ALA A 237 -20.11 0.78 11.67
N GLY A 238 -20.83 1.16 12.71
CA GLY A 238 -21.86 2.23 12.64
C GLY A 238 -23.07 1.86 11.77
N ASN A 239 -23.40 0.55 11.65
CA ASN A 239 -24.52 0.04 10.83
C ASN A 239 -24.45 0.46 9.35
N LEU A 240 -23.22 0.69 8.85
CA LEU A 240 -22.97 0.93 7.44
C LEU A 240 -22.79 -0.39 6.68
N MET A 241 -23.27 -0.43 5.46
CA MET A 241 -23.04 -1.52 4.52
C MET A 241 -22.69 -0.95 3.16
N THR A 242 -21.71 -1.53 2.49
CA THR A 242 -21.35 -1.18 1.11
C THR A 242 -21.64 -2.32 0.15
N GLY A 243 -21.93 -1.97 -1.09
CA GLY A 243 -22.17 -2.91 -2.19
C GLY A 243 -21.33 -2.53 -3.40
N TYR A 244 -20.76 -3.54 -4.02
CA TYR A 244 -19.89 -3.47 -5.20
C TYR A 244 -20.51 -4.40 -6.25
N LEU A 245 -21.09 -3.83 -7.29
CA LEU A 245 -21.89 -4.53 -8.29
C LEU A 245 -21.18 -4.54 -9.66
N HIS A 246 -21.65 -5.41 -10.56
CA HIS A 246 -21.16 -5.62 -11.91
C HIS A 246 -19.70 -6.11 -12.00
N LEU A 247 -19.15 -6.72 -10.93
CA LEU A 247 -17.77 -7.18 -10.89
C LEU A 247 -17.50 -8.24 -11.98
N SER A 248 -16.29 -8.25 -12.52
CA SER A 248 -15.81 -9.33 -13.40
C SER A 248 -15.37 -10.56 -12.59
N GLY A 249 -14.93 -10.35 -11.35
CA GLY A 249 -14.49 -11.39 -10.44
C GLY A 249 -14.15 -10.82 -9.07
N TYR A 250 -13.84 -11.72 -8.15
CA TYR A 250 -13.47 -11.42 -6.77
C TYR A 250 -11.99 -11.66 -6.56
N ALA A 251 -11.37 -10.93 -5.65
CA ALA A 251 -9.99 -11.17 -5.27
C ALA A 251 -9.82 -12.52 -4.54
N LYS A 252 -8.60 -13.07 -4.59
CA LYS A 252 -8.25 -14.32 -3.90
C LYS A 252 -8.45 -14.15 -2.39
N GLY A 253 -9.03 -15.17 -1.75
CA GLY A 253 -9.27 -15.18 -0.30
C GLY A 253 -10.52 -14.43 0.16
N ILE A 254 -11.28 -13.78 -0.73
CA ILE A 254 -12.54 -13.13 -0.38
C ILE A 254 -13.69 -14.13 -0.43
N SER A 255 -14.37 -14.32 0.69
CA SER A 255 -15.56 -15.16 0.85
C SER A 255 -16.54 -14.54 1.85
N LYS A 256 -17.81 -15.03 1.88
CA LYS A 256 -18.77 -14.63 2.92
C LYS A 256 -18.18 -14.95 4.29
N GLY A 257 -18.20 -13.99 5.21
CA GLY A 257 -17.60 -14.09 6.54
C GLY A 257 -16.14 -13.58 6.61
N SER A 258 -15.45 -13.38 5.47
CA SER A 258 -14.09 -12.81 5.49
C SER A 258 -14.08 -11.43 6.11
N ARG A 259 -13.10 -11.17 6.99
CA ARG A 259 -12.74 -9.82 7.43
C ARG A 259 -11.90 -9.15 6.35
N VAL A 260 -12.19 -7.90 6.06
CA VAL A 260 -11.44 -7.08 5.12
C VAL A 260 -11.01 -5.79 5.79
N SER A 261 -9.84 -5.30 5.41
CA SER A 261 -9.32 -4.00 5.85
C SER A 261 -9.60 -2.93 4.80
N GLN A 262 -9.71 -1.66 5.21
CA GLN A 262 -9.79 -0.52 4.30
C GLN A 262 -8.60 -0.55 3.32
N GLY A 263 -8.88 -0.31 2.04
CA GLY A 263 -7.87 -0.39 0.98
C GLY A 263 -7.55 -1.81 0.50
N GLN A 264 -8.08 -2.85 1.15
CA GLN A 264 -7.84 -4.22 0.69
C GLN A 264 -8.51 -4.47 -0.66
N LEU A 265 -7.79 -5.11 -1.60
CA LEU A 265 -8.33 -5.58 -2.87
C LEU A 265 -9.42 -6.62 -2.62
N ILE A 266 -10.62 -6.38 -3.18
CA ILE A 266 -11.81 -7.24 -2.98
C ILE A 266 -12.37 -7.80 -4.28
N GLY A 267 -12.05 -7.21 -5.43
CA GLY A 267 -12.55 -7.64 -6.71
C GLY A 267 -12.08 -6.76 -7.86
N TYR A 268 -12.71 -6.92 -9.00
CA TYR A 268 -12.32 -6.23 -10.23
C TYR A 268 -13.55 -5.73 -10.97
N VAL A 269 -13.45 -4.54 -11.57
CA VAL A 269 -14.49 -3.94 -12.41
C VAL A 269 -14.87 -4.88 -13.55
N GLY A 270 -16.15 -5.00 -13.82
CA GLY A 270 -16.71 -5.78 -14.91
C GLY A 270 -17.88 -5.10 -15.60
N SER A 271 -18.74 -5.92 -16.18
CA SER A 271 -19.99 -5.53 -16.83
C SER A 271 -21.01 -6.66 -16.74
N THR A 272 -21.02 -7.39 -15.60
CA THR A 272 -21.93 -8.51 -15.40
C THR A 272 -23.32 -8.04 -14.97
N GLY A 273 -24.37 -8.83 -15.24
CA GLY A 273 -25.75 -8.45 -14.95
C GLY A 273 -26.33 -7.42 -15.92
N ALA A 274 -27.17 -6.52 -15.43
CA ALA A 274 -27.84 -5.48 -16.24
C ALA A 274 -26.94 -4.25 -16.41
N SER A 275 -25.85 -4.39 -17.14
CA SER A 275 -24.85 -3.37 -17.41
C SER A 275 -24.73 -3.07 -18.91
N THR A 276 -24.51 -1.81 -19.28
CA THR A 276 -24.32 -1.37 -20.66
C THR A 276 -22.85 -1.24 -21.07
N GLY A 277 -21.92 -1.40 -20.13
CA GLY A 277 -20.49 -1.31 -20.35
C GLY A 277 -19.71 -1.37 -19.05
N PRO A 278 -18.37 -1.47 -19.10
CA PRO A 278 -17.55 -1.60 -17.90
C PRO A 278 -17.69 -0.42 -16.93
N HIS A 279 -18.14 -0.71 -15.71
CA HIS A 279 -18.26 0.24 -14.61
C HIS A 279 -18.43 -0.50 -13.27
N LEU A 280 -18.26 0.20 -12.18
CA LEU A 280 -18.64 -0.23 -10.85
C LEU A 280 -19.88 0.55 -10.40
N ASP A 281 -21.00 -0.14 -10.12
CA ASP A 281 -22.12 0.43 -9.36
C ASP A 281 -21.80 0.26 -7.87
N TYR A 282 -21.45 1.37 -7.22
CA TYR A 282 -21.09 1.44 -5.82
C TYR A 282 -22.24 2.00 -4.98
N ARG A 283 -22.62 1.26 -3.94
CA ARG A 283 -23.76 1.59 -3.08
C ARG A 283 -23.40 1.61 -1.63
N ILE A 284 -24.09 2.46 -0.88
CA ILE A 284 -23.97 2.53 0.59
C ILE A 284 -25.36 2.56 1.21
N TRP A 285 -25.50 1.82 2.31
CA TRP A 285 -26.68 1.82 3.16
C TRP A 285 -26.28 2.18 4.59
N LYS A 286 -27.08 3.01 5.24
CA LYS A 286 -27.00 3.29 6.68
C LYS A 286 -28.30 2.83 7.32
N ASN A 287 -28.24 1.94 8.31
CA ASN A 287 -29.41 1.32 8.94
C ASN A 287 -30.39 0.70 7.89
N GLY A 288 -29.85 0.08 6.84
CA GLY A 288 -30.65 -0.53 5.76
C GLY A 288 -31.18 0.46 4.70
N THR A 289 -31.10 1.76 4.91
CA THR A 289 -31.55 2.79 3.98
C THR A 289 -30.41 3.22 3.03
N PRO A 290 -30.65 3.23 1.71
CA PRO A 290 -29.64 3.72 0.75
C PRO A 290 -29.33 5.19 0.99
N ILE A 291 -28.05 5.54 0.99
CA ILE A 291 -27.56 6.92 1.11
C ILE A 291 -26.62 7.24 -0.05
N ASN A 292 -26.54 8.54 -0.40
CA ASN A 292 -25.68 8.97 -1.49
C ASN A 292 -24.20 8.85 -1.13
N PRO A 293 -23.42 7.99 -1.80
CA PRO A 293 -21.99 7.82 -1.54
C PRO A 293 -21.16 9.09 -1.63
N LEU A 294 -21.55 10.02 -2.51
CA LEU A 294 -20.83 11.30 -2.72
C LEU A 294 -21.08 12.34 -1.60
N LYS A 295 -22.06 12.09 -0.73
CA LYS A 295 -22.43 13.00 0.38
C LYS A 295 -22.02 12.48 1.75
N ILE A 296 -21.29 11.37 1.83
CA ILE A 296 -20.81 10.86 3.10
C ILE A 296 -19.73 11.81 3.64
N PRO A 297 -19.89 12.27 4.91
CA PRO A 297 -18.86 13.04 5.57
C PRO A 297 -17.54 12.24 5.60
N GLN A 298 -16.45 12.89 5.27
CA GLN A 298 -15.10 12.31 5.35
C GLN A 298 -14.56 12.52 6.78
N GLU A 299 -15.24 11.93 7.75
CA GLU A 299 -14.80 12.00 9.14
C GLU A 299 -13.49 11.23 9.35
N PRO A 300 -12.55 11.75 10.17
CA PRO A 300 -11.39 11.00 10.59
C PRO A 300 -11.81 9.65 11.22
N ALA A 301 -10.98 8.64 11.10
CA ALA A 301 -11.14 7.44 11.92
C ALA A 301 -10.99 7.79 13.41
N GLU A 302 -11.24 6.83 14.30
CA GLU A 302 -11.14 7.08 15.74
C GLU A 302 -9.78 7.71 16.11
N PRO A 303 -9.77 8.77 16.91
CA PRO A 303 -8.54 9.41 17.37
C PRO A 303 -7.77 8.50 18.33
N ILE A 304 -6.58 8.92 18.76
CA ILE A 304 -5.83 8.27 19.83
C ILE A 304 -6.71 8.17 21.07
N SER A 305 -6.82 6.95 21.62
CA SER A 305 -7.61 6.66 22.81
C SER A 305 -7.04 7.38 24.04
N LYS A 306 -7.89 7.60 25.04
CA LYS A 306 -7.47 8.28 26.27
C LYS A 306 -6.33 7.55 26.98
N GLU A 307 -6.35 6.21 26.97
CA GLU A 307 -5.33 5.38 27.58
C GLU A 307 -3.96 5.52 26.91
N ASN A 308 -3.97 5.70 25.58
CA ASN A 308 -2.76 5.81 24.77
C ASN A 308 -2.24 7.25 24.65
N ARG A 309 -3.00 8.23 25.12
CA ARG A 309 -2.74 9.65 24.87
C ARG A 309 -1.36 10.10 25.33
N ALA A 310 -0.99 9.82 26.57
CA ALA A 310 0.31 10.23 27.12
C ALA A 310 1.50 9.55 26.37
N THR A 311 1.35 8.27 26.06
CA THR A 311 2.39 7.53 25.31
C THR A 311 2.52 8.05 23.88
N PHE A 312 1.39 8.34 23.24
CA PHE A 312 1.40 8.96 21.92
C PHE A 312 2.07 10.33 21.92
N GLU A 313 1.76 11.19 22.88
CA GLU A 313 2.37 12.52 22.99
C GLU A 313 3.88 12.44 23.17
N PHE A 314 4.37 11.51 23.97
CA PHE A 314 5.80 11.25 24.11
C PHE A 314 6.44 10.83 22.77
N VAL A 315 5.81 9.94 22.00
CA VAL A 315 6.30 9.50 20.68
C VAL A 315 6.26 10.67 19.70
N ARG A 316 5.14 11.40 19.65
CA ARG A 316 4.94 12.56 18.80
C ARG A 316 6.04 13.59 18.99
N ASP A 317 6.26 14.02 20.24
CA ASP A 317 7.18 15.13 20.54
C ASP A 317 8.61 14.80 20.10
N ARG A 318 9.01 13.55 20.23
CA ARG A 318 10.33 13.10 19.78
C ARG A 318 10.44 13.01 18.25
N ILE A 319 9.43 12.50 17.58
CA ILE A 319 9.42 12.44 16.09
C ILE A 319 9.39 13.86 15.53
N VAL A 320 8.59 14.74 16.09
CA VAL A 320 8.49 16.14 15.65
C VAL A 320 9.80 16.89 15.86
N ALA A 321 10.47 16.71 17.01
CA ALA A 321 11.78 17.29 17.26
C ALA A 321 12.82 16.82 16.23
N GLU A 322 12.82 15.52 15.87
CA GLU A 322 13.71 14.99 14.84
C GLU A 322 13.35 15.54 13.44
N LEU A 323 12.06 15.61 13.09
CA LEU A 323 11.59 16.21 11.82
C LEU A 323 12.03 17.66 11.68
N ASN A 324 11.97 18.44 12.76
CA ASN A 324 12.35 19.85 12.79
C ASN A 324 13.87 20.07 12.90
N GLY A 325 14.67 19.01 13.09
CA GLY A 325 16.12 19.14 13.20
C GLY A 325 16.62 19.55 14.59
N GLU A 326 15.79 19.42 15.60
CA GLU A 326 16.12 19.76 16.99
C GLU A 326 16.92 18.65 17.69
N VAL A 327 16.95 17.44 17.11
CA VAL A 327 17.70 16.28 17.63
C VAL A 327 18.99 16.10 16.85
N LYS A 328 20.13 15.99 17.56
CA LYS A 328 21.43 15.78 16.93
C LYS A 328 21.53 14.36 16.35
N GLU A 329 22.26 14.26 15.23
CA GLU A 329 22.60 12.97 14.63
C GLU A 329 23.39 12.13 15.66
N GLY A 330 22.85 10.96 16.07
CA GLY A 330 23.40 10.11 17.14
C GLY A 330 22.52 9.98 18.37
N GLU A 331 21.61 10.91 18.66
CA GLU A 331 20.60 10.81 19.72
C GLU A 331 19.32 10.09 19.24
N ARG A 332 19.45 9.26 18.23
CA ARG A 332 18.33 8.54 17.61
C ARG A 332 17.71 7.55 18.59
N ILE A 333 16.43 7.62 18.71
CA ILE A 333 15.69 6.95 19.78
C ILE A 333 15.41 5.51 19.36
N THR A 334 16.27 4.59 19.78
CA THR A 334 16.03 3.14 19.71
C THR A 334 14.85 2.70 20.59
N GLN A 335 14.48 3.45 21.61
CA GLN A 335 13.39 3.13 22.54
C GLN A 335 11.99 3.28 21.93
N LEU A 336 11.81 4.01 20.82
CA LEU A 336 10.53 4.09 20.12
C LEU A 336 10.19 2.79 19.38
N ASP A 337 11.18 1.95 19.13
CA ASP A 337 10.99 0.74 18.34
C ASP A 337 9.91 -0.16 18.92
N SER A 338 9.87 -0.38 20.23
CA SER A 338 8.85 -1.22 20.89
C SER A 338 7.43 -0.63 20.82
N LEU A 339 7.29 0.70 20.73
CA LEU A 339 6.00 1.41 20.67
C LEU A 339 5.49 1.56 19.23
N VAL A 340 6.40 1.52 18.26
CA VAL A 340 6.13 1.70 16.85
C VAL A 340 6.31 0.40 16.06
N ILE A 341 7.18 -0.54 16.50
CA ILE A 341 7.46 -1.81 15.81
C ILE A 341 6.60 -2.96 16.38
N PRO A 342 6.01 -3.85 15.53
CA PRO A 342 5.56 -5.15 15.99
C PRO A 342 6.76 -5.94 16.53
N GLN A 343 6.69 -6.47 17.73
CA GLN A 343 7.66 -7.51 18.11
C GLN A 343 7.59 -8.63 17.05
N PRO A 344 8.73 -9.13 16.56
CA PRO A 344 8.71 -10.31 15.72
C PRO A 344 7.95 -11.41 16.46
N ALA A 345 7.04 -12.09 15.77
CA ALA A 345 6.37 -13.26 16.35
C ALA A 345 7.46 -14.20 16.83
N ALA A 346 7.33 -14.63 18.11
CA ALA A 346 8.26 -15.62 18.66
C ALA A 346 8.33 -16.80 17.69
N PRO A 347 9.52 -17.36 17.41
CA PRO A 347 9.64 -18.49 16.52
C PRO A 347 8.71 -19.59 17.02
N VAL A 348 7.79 -20.02 16.16
CA VAL A 348 6.93 -21.17 16.44
C VAL A 348 7.89 -22.34 16.61
N ALA A 349 8.01 -22.84 17.83
CA ALA A 349 8.79 -24.02 18.11
C ALA A 349 8.27 -25.14 17.20
N ALA A 350 9.09 -25.59 16.28
CA ALA A 350 8.80 -26.76 15.47
C ALA A 350 8.61 -27.96 16.42
N LYS A 351 7.39 -28.52 16.41
CA LYS A 351 7.08 -29.82 17.01
C LYS A 351 7.40 -30.92 16.02
#